data_432277d2fb809b6ca50ac96f5b8b1e8c
#
_entry.id   432277d2fb809b6ca50ac96f5b8b1e8c
#
_cell.length_a   1.000
_cell.length_b   1.000
_cell.length_c   1.000
_cell.angle_alpha   90.00
_cell.angle_beta   90.00
_cell.angle_gamma   90.00
#
_symmetry.space_group_name_H-M   'P 1'
#
loop_
_entity.id
_entity.type
_entity.pdbx_description
1 polymer ?
#
loop_
_entity_poly.entity_id
_entity_poly.type
_entity_poly.pdbx_seq_one_letter_code
_entity_poly.pdbx_strand_id
1 'polypeptide(L)'
;YEPTDDPKVLTTYVNQCIEALQTGLYTYLAHPDLINFTGSVTFYRTEMERLCLAAKELNIPLVLNLLGLRANRTYPSERFFRIAKACGSTIVAGIDAHDPNCFFQPETFEPYQKFVAACGLTVTDEITLGPEKRARTGDHVPPVLVL
;
A
#
# COMPACT_ATOMS: atom_id res chain seq x y z
N TYR A 1 13.42 5.64 5.98
CA TYR A 1 14.15 4.36 6.07
C TYR A 1 15.48 4.48 5.36
N GLU A 2 16.53 3.90 5.95
CA GLU A 2 17.85 3.88 5.34
C GLU A 2 17.82 3.12 4.01
N PRO A 3 18.52 3.60 2.99
CA PRO A 3 18.61 2.89 1.73
C PRO A 3 19.39 1.58 1.88
N THR A 4 18.97 0.56 1.14
CA THR A 4 19.67 -0.74 1.11
C THR A 4 19.70 -1.28 -0.32
N ASP A 5 20.80 -1.89 -0.70
CA ASP A 5 20.98 -2.62 -1.96
C ASP A 5 21.10 -4.15 -1.73
N ASP A 6 21.04 -4.59 -0.48
CA ASP A 6 21.13 -6.02 -0.12
C ASP A 6 19.85 -6.76 -0.55
N PRO A 7 19.94 -7.71 -1.50
CA PRO A 7 18.82 -8.52 -1.94
C PRO A 7 18.15 -9.31 -0.80
N LYS A 8 18.90 -9.74 0.20
CA LYS A 8 18.38 -10.49 1.34
C LYS A 8 17.42 -9.65 2.19
N VAL A 9 17.73 -8.37 2.36
CA VAL A 9 16.86 -7.45 3.11
C VAL A 9 15.53 -7.29 2.39
N LEU A 10 15.54 -7.10 1.05
CA LEU A 10 14.32 -6.99 0.26
C LEU A 10 13.50 -8.29 0.32
N THR A 11 14.14 -9.45 0.11
CA THR A 11 13.45 -10.74 0.18
C THR A 11 12.84 -10.98 1.56
N THR A 12 13.57 -10.65 2.64
CA THR A 12 13.05 -10.78 4.01
C THR A 12 11.84 -9.89 4.23
N TYR A 13 11.89 -8.63 3.78
CA TYR A 13 10.77 -7.70 3.84
C TYR A 13 9.53 -8.26 3.15
N VAL A 14 9.68 -8.71 1.91
CA VAL A 14 8.56 -9.27 1.13
C VAL A 14 7.99 -10.52 1.79
N ASN A 15 8.84 -11.44 2.26
CA ASN A 15 8.40 -12.66 2.94
C ASN A 15 7.61 -12.33 4.22
N GLN A 16 8.11 -11.44 5.06
CA GLN A 16 7.42 -11.01 6.27
C GLN A 16 6.05 -10.36 5.97
N CYS A 17 5.98 -9.53 4.93
CA CYS A 17 4.70 -8.98 4.48
C CYS A 17 3.73 -10.08 4.07
N ILE A 18 4.17 -11.03 3.22
CA ILE A 18 3.33 -12.14 2.73
C ILE A 18 2.87 -13.02 3.89
N GLU A 19 3.77 -13.42 4.79
CA GLU A 19 3.44 -14.20 5.99
C GLU A 19 2.40 -13.48 6.87
N ALA A 20 2.58 -12.18 7.09
CA ALA A 20 1.60 -11.38 7.82
C ALA A 20 0.22 -11.39 7.14
N LEU A 21 0.16 -11.19 5.82
CA LEU A 21 -1.10 -11.19 5.07
C LEU A 21 -1.81 -12.56 5.13
N GLN A 22 -1.06 -13.65 5.08
CA GLN A 22 -1.57 -15.02 5.16
C GLN A 22 -2.22 -15.36 6.50
N THR A 23 -1.93 -14.61 7.55
CA THR A 23 -2.60 -14.79 8.86
C THR A 23 -4.10 -14.48 8.83
N GLY A 24 -4.57 -13.75 7.80
CA GLY A 24 -5.96 -13.28 7.70
C GLY A 24 -6.33 -12.18 8.71
N LEU A 25 -5.37 -11.67 9.49
CA LEU A 25 -5.60 -10.66 10.50
C LEU A 25 -5.71 -9.23 9.93
N TYR A 26 -5.19 -9.03 8.73
CA TYR A 26 -5.05 -7.69 8.14
C TYR A 26 -6.08 -7.45 7.04
N THR A 27 -6.62 -6.25 7.02
CA THR A 27 -7.63 -5.82 6.03
C THR A 27 -7.01 -5.18 4.80
N TYR A 28 -5.86 -4.53 4.97
CA TYR A 28 -5.09 -3.87 3.93
C TYR A 28 -3.60 -3.88 4.29
N LEU A 29 -2.75 -3.65 3.31
CA LEU A 29 -1.31 -3.46 3.51
C LEU A 29 -0.96 -1.98 3.37
N ALA A 30 -0.66 -1.33 4.50
CA ALA A 30 -0.23 0.06 4.53
C ALA A 30 1.18 0.21 3.94
N HIS A 31 1.40 1.31 3.18
CA HIS A 31 2.71 1.67 2.59
C HIS A 31 3.55 0.44 2.19
N PRO A 32 3.06 -0.37 1.22
CA PRO A 32 3.69 -1.65 0.85
C PRO A 32 5.10 -1.50 0.29
N ASP A 33 5.48 -0.30 -0.10
CA ASP A 33 6.77 0.09 -0.66
C ASP A 33 7.64 0.90 0.30
N LEU A 34 7.44 0.68 1.61
CA LEU A 34 8.17 1.36 2.68
C LEU A 34 9.69 1.13 2.59
N ILE A 35 10.10 -0.04 2.09
CA ILE A 35 11.51 -0.37 1.93
C ILE A 35 12.19 0.49 0.86
N ASN A 36 13.23 1.21 1.25
CA ASN A 36 14.03 2.02 0.34
C ASN A 36 15.14 1.18 -0.32
N PHE A 37 14.74 0.29 -1.24
CA PHE A 37 15.69 -0.57 -1.95
C PHE A 37 16.30 0.15 -3.15
N THR A 38 17.65 0.22 -3.20
CA THR A 38 18.44 0.92 -4.21
C THR A 38 19.24 -0.02 -5.12
N GLY A 39 19.12 -1.34 -4.92
CA GLY A 39 19.82 -2.35 -5.72
C GLY A 39 19.16 -2.62 -7.09
N SER A 40 19.33 -3.85 -7.57
CA SER A 40 18.87 -4.27 -8.91
C SER A 40 17.38 -3.99 -9.16
N VAL A 41 17.10 -3.24 -10.23
CA VAL A 41 15.72 -2.92 -10.66
C VAL A 41 14.94 -4.20 -11.00
N THR A 42 15.58 -5.15 -11.69
CA THR A 42 14.95 -6.42 -12.06
C THR A 42 14.60 -7.23 -10.82
N PHE A 43 15.52 -7.32 -9.86
CA PHE A 43 15.30 -8.04 -8.61
C PHE A 43 14.17 -7.40 -7.79
N TYR A 44 14.19 -6.07 -7.65
CA TYR A 44 13.12 -5.32 -7.00
C TYR A 44 11.76 -5.64 -7.62
N ARG A 45 11.69 -5.60 -8.95
CA ARG A 45 10.45 -5.90 -9.67
C ARG A 45 9.94 -7.30 -9.36
N THR A 46 10.80 -8.32 -9.42
CA THR A 46 10.43 -9.71 -9.12
C THR A 46 9.88 -9.86 -7.71
N GLU A 47 10.54 -9.28 -6.72
CA GLU A 47 10.10 -9.37 -5.33
C GLU A 47 8.80 -8.62 -5.08
N MET A 48 8.63 -7.42 -5.64
CA MET A 48 7.38 -6.66 -5.50
C MET A 48 6.21 -7.26 -6.28
N GLU A 49 6.46 -7.91 -7.41
CA GLU A 49 5.44 -8.72 -8.12
C GLU A 49 4.94 -9.85 -7.23
N ARG A 50 5.82 -10.56 -6.51
CA ARG A 50 5.43 -11.60 -5.54
C ARG A 50 4.51 -11.04 -4.46
N LEU A 51 4.85 -9.89 -3.87
CA LEU A 51 4.04 -9.24 -2.85
C LEU A 51 2.66 -8.83 -3.39
N CYS A 52 2.64 -8.19 -4.56
CA CYS A 52 1.40 -7.73 -5.18
C CYS A 52 0.46 -8.90 -5.54
N LEU A 53 1.00 -10.00 -6.06
CA LEU A 53 0.22 -11.19 -6.39
C LEU A 53 -0.34 -11.86 -5.13
N ALA A 54 0.46 -12.01 -4.08
CA ALA A 54 0.00 -12.56 -2.81
C ALA A 54 -1.12 -11.70 -2.18
N ALA A 55 -0.98 -10.38 -2.18
CA ALA A 55 -2.02 -9.47 -1.70
C ALA A 55 -3.31 -9.61 -2.52
N LYS A 56 -3.20 -9.72 -3.85
CA LYS A 56 -4.34 -9.91 -4.75
C LYS A 56 -5.06 -11.23 -4.50
N GLU A 57 -4.34 -12.35 -4.38
CA GLU A 57 -4.91 -13.68 -4.11
C GLU A 57 -5.68 -13.69 -2.77
N LEU A 58 -5.19 -12.96 -1.79
CA LEU A 58 -5.81 -12.82 -0.48
C LEU A 58 -6.89 -11.73 -0.41
N ASN A 59 -7.19 -11.06 -1.52
CA ASN A 59 -8.10 -9.90 -1.59
C ASN A 59 -7.75 -8.79 -0.58
N ILE A 60 -6.46 -8.50 -0.44
CA ILE A 60 -5.96 -7.47 0.46
C ILE A 60 -5.54 -6.25 -0.35
N PRO A 61 -6.21 -5.11 -0.19
CA PRO A 61 -5.86 -3.87 -0.87
C PRO A 61 -4.48 -3.34 -0.43
N LEU A 62 -3.79 -2.69 -1.37
CA LEU A 62 -2.55 -1.96 -1.14
C LEU A 62 -2.84 -0.47 -0.97
N VAL A 63 -2.28 0.13 0.08
CA VAL A 63 -2.54 1.53 0.41
C VAL A 63 -1.54 2.45 -0.28
N LEU A 64 -2.06 3.37 -1.12
CA LEU A 64 -1.34 4.54 -1.58
C LEU A 64 -1.35 5.58 -0.45
N ASN A 65 -0.18 5.84 0.12
CA ASN A 65 -0.04 6.63 1.34
C ASN A 65 0.05 8.14 1.05
N LEU A 66 -0.97 8.89 1.46
CA LEU A 66 -1.04 10.33 1.20
C LEU A 66 -0.07 11.15 2.07
N LEU A 67 0.23 10.68 3.29
CA LEU A 67 1.26 11.32 4.12
C LEU A 67 2.63 11.26 3.45
N GLY A 68 2.97 10.12 2.84
CA GLY A 68 4.21 9.96 2.10
C GLY A 68 4.33 10.93 0.93
N LEU A 69 3.25 11.09 0.15
CA LEU A 69 3.19 12.07 -0.95
C LEU A 69 3.41 13.49 -0.44
N ARG A 70 2.65 13.89 0.58
CA ARG A 70 2.72 15.24 1.16
C ARG A 70 4.08 15.55 1.76
N ALA A 71 4.66 14.57 2.47
CA ALA A 71 5.94 14.72 3.14
C ALA A 71 7.15 14.48 2.21
N ASN A 72 6.90 14.26 0.90
CA ASN A 72 7.91 13.95 -0.10
C ASN A 72 8.86 12.83 0.33
N ARG A 73 8.27 11.73 0.84
CA ARG A 73 9.01 10.55 1.30
C ARG A 73 9.40 9.67 0.12
N THR A 74 10.20 8.60 0.38
CA THR A 74 10.56 7.60 -0.62
C THR A 74 9.39 6.71 -1.04
N TYR A 75 8.28 6.80 -0.32
CA TYR A 75 7.00 6.14 -0.60
C TYR A 75 5.84 7.16 -0.58
N PRO A 76 4.77 6.95 -1.32
CA PRO A 76 4.59 5.93 -2.33
C PRO A 76 5.51 6.17 -3.55
N SER A 77 6.02 5.09 -4.14
CA SER A 77 6.90 5.17 -5.31
C SER A 77 6.18 4.76 -6.58
N GLU A 78 6.36 5.53 -7.67
CA GLU A 78 5.76 5.19 -8.96
C GLU A 78 6.18 3.79 -9.44
N ARG A 79 7.44 3.41 -9.20
CA ARG A 79 7.96 2.09 -9.61
C ARG A 79 7.15 0.95 -9.00
N PHE A 80 6.79 1.05 -7.70
CA PHE A 80 5.98 0.04 -7.03
C PHE A 80 4.55 0.02 -7.56
N PHE A 81 3.90 1.19 -7.63
CA PHE A 81 2.49 1.26 -8.02
C PHE A 81 2.27 0.91 -9.50
N ARG A 82 3.26 1.07 -10.38
CA ARG A 82 3.22 0.52 -11.74
C ARG A 82 3.26 -1.02 -11.74
N ILE A 83 4.02 -1.64 -10.84
CA ILE A 83 4.04 -3.09 -10.65
C ILE A 83 2.68 -3.56 -10.10
N ALA A 84 2.17 -2.92 -9.05
CA ALA A 84 0.88 -3.24 -8.45
C ALA A 84 -0.27 -3.17 -9.48
N LYS A 85 -0.28 -2.13 -10.33
CA LYS A 85 -1.21 -2.01 -11.45
C LYS A 85 -1.08 -3.19 -12.43
N ALA A 86 0.15 -3.51 -12.85
CA ALA A 86 0.39 -4.62 -13.79
C ALA A 86 -0.07 -5.97 -13.23
N CYS A 87 0.05 -6.19 -11.92
CA CYS A 87 -0.46 -7.36 -11.22
C CYS A 87 -1.99 -7.34 -11.04
N GLY A 88 -2.64 -6.22 -11.28
CA GLY A 88 -4.08 -6.05 -11.04
C GLY A 88 -4.45 -6.02 -9.56
N SER A 89 -3.59 -5.45 -8.72
CA SER A 89 -3.85 -5.25 -7.29
C SER A 89 -4.95 -4.22 -7.08
N THR A 90 -5.76 -4.41 -6.03
CA THR A 90 -6.71 -3.39 -5.56
C THR A 90 -5.93 -2.30 -4.82
N ILE A 91 -6.16 -1.04 -5.19
CA ILE A 91 -5.50 0.11 -4.61
C ILE A 91 -6.52 0.96 -3.88
N VAL A 92 -6.20 1.36 -2.65
CA VAL A 92 -6.97 2.33 -1.86
C VAL A 92 -6.06 3.50 -1.46
N ALA A 93 -6.61 4.68 -1.29
CA ALA A 93 -5.87 5.80 -0.73
C ALA A 93 -5.98 5.80 0.80
N GLY A 94 -4.88 6.06 1.50
CA GLY A 94 -4.84 6.16 2.95
C GLY A 94 -4.17 7.44 3.41
N ILE A 95 -4.80 8.18 4.32
CA ILE A 95 -4.30 9.47 4.82
C ILE A 95 -3.09 9.27 5.72
N ASP A 96 -3.02 8.17 6.46
CA ASP A 96 -1.97 7.89 7.47
C ASP A 96 -1.90 9.03 8.51
N ALA A 97 -3.08 9.41 9.04
CA ALA A 97 -3.23 10.53 9.95
C ALA A 97 -2.64 10.22 11.33
N HIS A 98 -1.73 11.07 11.79
CA HIS A 98 -1.15 11.04 13.14
C HIS A 98 -1.62 12.22 14.01
N ASP A 99 -2.41 13.12 13.41
CA ASP A 99 -2.98 14.31 14.04
C ASP A 99 -4.36 14.58 13.41
N PRO A 100 -5.36 15.05 14.16
CA PRO A 100 -6.69 15.37 13.63
C PRO A 100 -6.68 16.37 12.47
N ASN A 101 -5.72 17.29 12.43
CA ASN A 101 -5.59 18.26 11.34
C ASN A 101 -5.15 17.62 10.01
N CYS A 102 -4.70 16.36 10.03
CA CYS A 102 -4.31 15.64 8.80
C CYS A 102 -5.51 15.23 7.93
N PHE A 103 -6.74 15.28 8.44
CA PHE A 103 -7.94 14.85 7.70
C PHE A 103 -8.36 15.83 6.59
N PHE A 104 -8.03 17.11 6.73
CA PHE A 104 -8.45 18.15 5.79
C PHE A 104 -7.23 18.90 5.25
N GLN A 105 -6.56 18.33 4.29
CA GLN A 105 -5.37 18.92 3.67
C GLN A 105 -5.52 18.96 2.15
N PRO A 106 -6.23 19.98 1.61
CA PRO A 106 -6.53 20.10 0.19
C PRO A 106 -5.27 20.18 -0.68
N GLU A 107 -4.14 20.62 -0.13
CA GLU A 107 -2.84 20.64 -0.80
C GLU A 107 -2.32 19.24 -1.17
N THR A 108 -2.85 18.17 -0.59
CA THR A 108 -2.49 16.79 -0.94
C THR A 108 -3.19 16.32 -2.22
N PHE A 109 -4.28 16.98 -2.61
CA PHE A 109 -5.14 16.51 -3.69
C PHE A 109 -4.44 16.56 -5.07
N GLU A 110 -3.76 17.66 -5.36
CA GLU A 110 -3.05 17.78 -6.65
C GLU A 110 -1.89 16.80 -6.80
N PRO A 111 -0.98 16.63 -5.82
CA PRO A 111 0.03 15.57 -5.84
C PRO A 111 -0.55 14.17 -5.99
N TYR A 112 -1.65 13.89 -5.30
CA TYR A 112 -2.36 12.61 -5.42
C TYR A 112 -2.88 12.37 -6.85
N GLN A 113 -3.59 13.33 -7.43
CA GLN A 113 -4.09 13.21 -8.79
C GLN A 113 -2.97 13.00 -9.81
N LYS A 114 -1.87 13.76 -9.69
CA LYS A 114 -0.68 13.60 -10.53
C LYS A 114 -0.08 12.21 -10.42
N PHE A 115 0.05 11.68 -9.20
CA PHE A 115 0.59 10.34 -8.96
C PHE A 115 -0.31 9.26 -9.56
N VAL A 116 -1.61 9.33 -9.30
CA VAL A 116 -2.60 8.38 -9.85
C VAL A 116 -2.56 8.37 -11.38
N ALA A 117 -2.52 9.55 -12.00
CA ALA A 117 -2.42 9.69 -13.46
C ALA A 117 -1.09 9.15 -14.00
N ALA A 118 0.04 9.48 -13.37
CA ALA A 118 1.37 9.05 -13.79
C ALA A 118 1.53 7.51 -13.74
N CYS A 119 0.93 6.86 -12.75
CA CYS A 119 0.92 5.40 -12.63
C CYS A 119 -0.26 4.75 -13.38
N GLY A 120 -1.23 5.52 -13.84
CA GLY A 120 -2.46 5.07 -14.50
C GLY A 120 -3.31 4.19 -13.58
N LEU A 121 -3.41 4.52 -12.31
CA LEU A 121 -4.12 3.75 -11.29
C LEU A 121 -5.63 3.95 -11.38
N THR A 122 -6.36 2.92 -10.99
CA THR A 122 -7.75 3.03 -10.52
C THR A 122 -7.72 2.81 -9.02
N VAL A 123 -8.13 3.84 -8.28
CA VAL A 123 -8.20 3.78 -6.81
C VAL A 123 -9.65 3.50 -6.44
N THR A 124 -9.88 2.53 -5.56
CA THR A 124 -11.24 2.20 -5.07
C THR A 124 -11.54 2.97 -3.80
N ASP A 125 -12.81 3.35 -3.63
CA ASP A 125 -13.30 4.11 -2.48
C ASP A 125 -13.84 3.18 -1.38
N GLU A 126 -13.93 1.87 -1.64
CA GLU A 126 -14.53 0.90 -0.72
C GLU A 126 -13.61 -0.30 -0.49
N ILE A 127 -13.61 -0.79 0.74
CA ILE A 127 -12.97 -2.04 1.14
C ILE A 127 -14.04 -2.99 1.66
N THR A 128 -14.12 -4.19 1.08
CA THR A 128 -15.02 -5.24 1.58
C THR A 128 -14.34 -6.02 2.69
N LEU A 129 -14.92 -6.01 3.88
CA LEU A 129 -14.49 -6.84 5.00
C LEU A 129 -15.09 -8.25 4.86
N GLY A 130 -14.23 -9.26 4.89
CA GLY A 130 -14.68 -10.66 4.95
C GLY A 130 -15.42 -10.98 6.27
N PRO A 131 -16.24 -12.06 6.30
CA PRO A 131 -17.00 -12.45 7.49
C PRO A 131 -16.15 -12.64 8.75
N GLU A 132 -14.97 -13.24 8.58
CA GLU A 132 -14.02 -13.49 9.68
C GLU A 132 -13.40 -12.20 10.25
N LYS A 133 -13.17 -11.22 9.38
CA LYS A 133 -12.67 -9.90 9.79
C LYS A 133 -13.75 -9.11 10.52
N ARG A 134 -15.01 -9.22 10.09
CA ARG A 134 -16.15 -8.58 10.77
C ARG A 134 -16.36 -9.12 12.19
N ALA A 135 -16.22 -10.42 12.39
CA ALA A 135 -16.38 -11.05 13.70
C ALA A 135 -15.35 -10.59 14.75
N ARG A 136 -14.15 -10.17 14.31
CA ARG A 136 -13.07 -9.69 15.20
C ARG A 136 -13.20 -8.22 15.58
N THR A 137 -13.84 -7.42 14.72
CA THR A 137 -13.98 -5.97 14.92
C THR A 137 -15.27 -5.59 15.62
N GLY A 138 -16.17 -6.57 15.87
CA GLY A 138 -17.54 -6.31 16.36
C GLY A 138 -18.40 -5.65 15.27
N ASP A 139 -19.72 -5.63 15.47
CA ASP A 139 -20.71 -5.09 14.50
C ASP A 139 -20.61 -3.55 14.33
N HIS A 140 -19.59 -2.90 14.89
CA HIS A 140 -19.47 -1.45 14.93
C HIS A 140 -18.12 -0.95 14.40
N VAL A 141 -17.74 -1.40 13.19
CA VAL A 141 -16.74 -0.65 12.43
C VAL A 141 -17.52 0.34 11.57
N PRO A 142 -17.46 1.64 11.85
CA PRO A 142 -17.94 2.62 10.88
C PRO A 142 -17.16 2.40 9.57
N PRO A 143 -17.80 2.61 8.41
CA PRO A 143 -17.08 2.54 7.16
C PRO A 143 -15.84 3.42 7.30
N VAL A 144 -14.66 2.83 7.06
CA VAL A 144 -13.44 3.61 7.03
C VAL A 144 -13.67 4.65 5.95
N LEU A 145 -13.71 5.91 6.33
CA LEU A 145 -13.84 7.00 5.38
C LEU A 145 -12.56 6.99 4.54
N VAL A 146 -12.64 6.32 3.41
CA VAL A 146 -11.61 6.40 2.37
C VAL A 146 -11.98 7.66 1.59
N LEU A 147 -11.22 8.72 1.77
CA LEU A 147 -11.36 9.96 1.01
C LEU A 147 -10.69 9.83 -0.33
#